data_593466feb973d91054c2f3e32b22eedc
#
_entry.id   593466feb973d91054c2f3e32b22eedc
#
_cell.length_a   1.000
_cell.length_b   1.000
_cell.length_c   1.000
_cell.angle_alpha   90.00
_cell.angle_beta   90.00
_cell.angle_gamma   90.00
#
_symmetry.space_group_name_H-M   'P 1'
#
loop_
_entity.id
_entity.type
_entity.pdbx_description
1 polymer ?
#
loop_
_entity_poly.entity_id
_entity_poly.type
_entity_poly.pdbx_seq_one_letter_code
_entity_poly.pdbx_strand_id
1 'polypeptide(L)'
;KMKITPVENKSFGAIVTGANIGALRDADFAAIEAALLDRGFLVFSELAPSDGDTIAFAKNFGELEFAVVPFLSNQDANADGTPGDVYDINSQRMRMILGNETWHTDSTYKPYSSKCAMLSAVVVPEQGGGTGLADMRAGYAALDQATKDRIADLAAYHSNLYSQANDLGDFPAVQEGTIYHGEAYLRPLVKVHPQTGVKNLFIGRHAFGIPGLSR
;
A
#
# COMPACT_ATOMS: atom_id res chain seq x y z
N LYS A 1 -22.87 15.38 -8.40
CA LYS A 1 -22.64 15.61 -6.96
C LYS A 1 -21.94 14.36 -6.41
N MET A 2 -20.84 14.56 -5.70
CA MET A 2 -20.08 13.48 -5.07
C MET A 2 -20.96 12.66 -4.11
N LYS A 3 -20.83 11.35 -4.14
CA LYS A 3 -21.48 10.39 -3.23
C LYS A 3 -20.45 9.38 -2.75
N ILE A 4 -20.51 9.06 -1.45
CA ILE A 4 -19.67 8.03 -0.82
C ILE A 4 -20.60 6.94 -0.29
N THR A 5 -20.42 5.71 -0.75
CA THR A 5 -21.30 4.58 -0.41
C THR A 5 -20.42 3.45 0.15
N PRO A 6 -20.66 2.98 1.38
CA PRO A 6 -19.96 1.81 1.92
C PRO A 6 -20.07 0.60 0.97
N VAL A 7 -19.01 -0.21 0.93
CA VAL A 7 -19.07 -1.49 0.22
C VAL A 7 -20.07 -2.40 0.94
N GLU A 8 -21.03 -2.92 0.17
CA GLU A 8 -22.12 -3.72 0.71
C GLU A 8 -21.59 -4.99 1.42
N ASN A 9 -22.17 -5.30 2.57
CA ASN A 9 -21.85 -6.47 3.39
C ASN A 9 -20.35 -6.57 3.81
N LYS A 10 -19.64 -5.43 3.85
CA LYS A 10 -18.24 -5.35 4.31
C LYS A 10 -18.09 -4.37 5.45
N SER A 11 -17.21 -4.69 6.41
CA SER A 11 -16.86 -3.83 7.53
C SER A 11 -15.99 -2.64 7.13
N PHE A 12 -15.36 -2.69 5.96
CA PHE A 12 -14.43 -1.68 5.46
C PHE A 12 -14.60 -1.45 3.96
N GLY A 13 -14.05 -0.33 3.46
CA GLY A 13 -14.17 0.10 2.08
C GLY A 13 -15.41 0.92 1.77
N ALA A 14 -15.26 1.88 0.87
CA ALA A 14 -16.35 2.64 0.29
C ALA A 14 -16.09 2.98 -1.18
N ILE A 15 -17.16 3.19 -1.94
CA ILE A 15 -17.12 3.61 -3.33
C ILE A 15 -17.47 5.10 -3.40
N VAL A 16 -16.63 5.86 -4.06
CA VAL A 16 -16.80 7.30 -4.31
C VAL A 16 -17.16 7.50 -5.77
N THR A 17 -18.32 8.10 -6.01
CA THR A 17 -18.81 8.44 -7.35
C THR A 17 -19.01 9.94 -7.49
N GLY A 18 -18.91 10.46 -8.72
CA GLY A 18 -19.12 11.87 -9.02
C GLY A 18 -18.13 12.83 -8.37
N ALA A 19 -16.94 12.35 -7.96
CA ALA A 19 -15.83 13.18 -7.53
C ALA A 19 -15.12 13.79 -8.75
N ASN A 20 -14.63 15.01 -8.57
CA ASN A 20 -13.69 15.64 -9.51
C ASN A 20 -12.42 15.96 -8.73
N ILE A 21 -11.43 15.07 -8.80
CA ILE A 21 -10.21 15.20 -7.99
C ILE A 21 -9.28 16.31 -8.51
N GLY A 22 -9.41 16.74 -9.77
CA GLY A 22 -8.68 17.87 -10.33
C GLY A 22 -9.22 19.24 -9.91
N ALA A 23 -10.44 19.30 -9.37
CA ALA A 23 -11.10 20.53 -8.89
C ALA A 23 -11.91 20.26 -7.61
N LEU A 24 -11.25 19.67 -6.62
CA LEU A 24 -11.89 19.26 -5.37
C LEU A 24 -12.10 20.47 -4.46
N ARG A 25 -13.31 20.58 -3.89
CA ARG A 25 -13.63 21.57 -2.85
C ARG A 25 -13.17 21.05 -1.49
N ASP A 26 -12.81 21.95 -0.58
CA ASP A 26 -12.37 21.58 0.78
C ASP A 26 -13.38 20.67 1.51
N ALA A 27 -14.66 20.95 1.36
CA ALA A 27 -15.73 20.15 1.96
C ALA A 27 -15.82 18.74 1.37
N ASP A 28 -15.53 18.56 0.08
CA ASP A 28 -15.50 17.24 -0.56
C ASP A 28 -14.24 16.47 -0.11
N PHE A 29 -13.10 17.15 0.00
CA PHE A 29 -11.88 16.54 0.54
C PHE A 29 -12.08 16.08 2.00
N ALA A 30 -12.65 16.93 2.85
CA ALA A 30 -12.93 16.57 4.25
C ALA A 30 -13.84 15.34 4.35
N ALA A 31 -14.84 15.23 3.48
CA ALA A 31 -15.70 14.04 3.42
C ALA A 31 -14.95 12.78 2.96
N ILE A 32 -14.05 12.91 1.99
CA ILE A 32 -13.20 11.83 1.51
C ILE A 32 -12.24 11.37 2.62
N GLU A 33 -11.57 12.30 3.30
CA GLU A 33 -10.64 11.96 4.38
C GLU A 33 -11.37 11.27 5.55
N ALA A 34 -12.52 11.80 5.96
CA ALA A 34 -13.33 11.17 7.00
C ALA A 34 -13.78 9.75 6.61
N ALA A 35 -14.17 9.55 5.36
CA ALA A 35 -14.55 8.24 4.85
C ALA A 35 -13.34 7.28 4.79
N LEU A 36 -12.16 7.76 4.41
CA LEU A 36 -10.92 6.96 4.41
C LEU A 36 -10.57 6.49 5.82
N LEU A 37 -10.64 7.38 6.81
CA LEU A 37 -10.39 7.07 8.22
C LEU A 37 -11.38 6.04 8.79
N ASP A 38 -12.64 6.16 8.43
CA ASP A 38 -13.70 5.23 8.87
C ASP A 38 -13.59 3.88 8.13
N ARG A 39 -13.41 3.90 6.82
CA ARG A 39 -13.54 2.72 5.95
C ARG A 39 -12.23 2.04 5.59
N GLY A 40 -11.08 2.67 5.78
CA GLY A 40 -9.77 2.11 5.52
C GLY A 40 -9.31 2.15 4.06
N PHE A 41 -10.21 2.04 3.07
CA PHE A 41 -9.91 2.29 1.66
C PHE A 41 -11.12 2.85 0.90
N LEU A 42 -10.84 3.55 -0.20
CA LEU A 42 -11.85 4.11 -1.08
C LEU A 42 -11.56 3.72 -2.53
N VAL A 43 -12.61 3.39 -3.26
CA VAL A 43 -12.57 3.16 -4.71
C VAL A 43 -13.25 4.33 -5.39
N PHE A 44 -12.52 5.06 -6.19
CA PHE A 44 -13.05 6.11 -7.06
C PHE A 44 -13.38 5.48 -8.41
N SER A 45 -14.66 5.19 -8.64
CA SER A 45 -15.11 4.64 -9.91
C SER A 45 -15.29 5.74 -10.95
N GLU A 46 -15.10 5.38 -12.21
CA GLU A 46 -15.34 6.27 -13.37
C GLU A 46 -14.41 7.50 -13.43
N LEU A 47 -13.24 7.43 -12.77
CA LEU A 47 -12.21 8.45 -12.88
C LEU A 47 -11.12 8.01 -13.85
N ALA A 48 -10.70 8.94 -14.70
CA ALA A 48 -9.49 8.83 -15.51
C ALA A 48 -8.64 10.10 -15.28
N PRO A 49 -8.05 10.24 -14.08
CA PRO A 49 -7.32 11.46 -13.73
C PRO A 49 -6.01 11.54 -14.51
N SER A 50 -5.61 12.77 -14.85
CA SER A 50 -4.24 13.01 -15.27
C SER A 50 -3.25 12.80 -14.11
N ASP A 51 -1.98 12.61 -14.42
CA ASP A 51 -0.92 12.56 -13.39
C ASP A 51 -0.91 13.84 -12.56
N GLY A 52 -1.13 15.00 -13.18
CA GLY A 52 -1.23 16.29 -12.50
C GLY A 52 -2.36 16.33 -11.49
N ASP A 53 -3.56 15.83 -11.84
CA ASP A 53 -4.71 15.76 -10.93
C ASP A 53 -4.43 14.78 -9.80
N THR A 54 -3.82 13.64 -10.09
CA THR A 54 -3.44 12.63 -9.10
C THR A 54 -2.46 13.20 -8.08
N ILE A 55 -1.41 13.90 -8.54
CA ILE A 55 -0.42 14.56 -7.69
C ILE A 55 -1.08 15.66 -6.84
N ALA A 56 -1.91 16.50 -7.45
CA ALA A 56 -2.61 17.59 -6.74
C ALA A 56 -3.53 17.03 -5.65
N PHE A 57 -4.27 15.96 -5.96
CA PHE A 57 -5.13 15.29 -4.98
C PHE A 57 -4.33 14.67 -3.84
N ALA A 58 -3.26 13.94 -4.16
CA ALA A 58 -2.41 13.29 -3.17
C ALA A 58 -1.78 14.28 -2.17
N LYS A 59 -1.39 15.48 -2.61
CA LYS A 59 -0.85 16.54 -1.76
C LYS A 59 -1.77 16.98 -0.62
N ASN A 60 -3.08 16.79 -0.74
CA ASN A 60 -4.00 17.10 0.36
C ASN A 60 -3.80 16.16 1.58
N PHE A 61 -3.23 14.96 1.38
CA PHE A 61 -2.96 14.01 2.46
C PHE A 61 -1.61 14.24 3.14
N GLY A 62 -0.70 14.98 2.53
CA GLY A 62 0.63 15.28 3.05
C GLY A 62 1.69 15.40 1.95
N GLU A 63 2.96 15.33 2.38
CA GLU A 63 4.09 15.31 1.46
C GLU A 63 4.10 14.02 0.64
N LEU A 64 4.49 14.15 -0.63
CA LEU A 64 4.55 13.01 -1.55
C LEU A 64 5.84 12.22 -1.35
N GLU A 65 5.74 10.91 -1.32
CA GLU A 65 6.89 10.02 -1.34
C GLU A 65 7.64 10.06 -2.68
N PHE A 66 6.90 10.25 -3.79
CA PHE A 66 7.44 10.35 -5.15
C PHE A 66 7.03 11.67 -5.79
N ALA A 67 7.96 12.32 -6.46
CA ALA A 67 7.71 13.57 -7.18
C ALA A 67 6.89 13.37 -8.47
N VAL A 68 6.83 12.14 -8.97
CA VAL A 68 6.11 11.71 -10.17
C VAL A 68 5.24 10.51 -9.85
N VAL A 69 4.24 10.24 -10.68
CA VAL A 69 3.42 9.01 -10.59
C VAL A 69 4.23 7.85 -11.18
N PRO A 70 4.70 6.90 -10.37
CA PRO A 70 5.43 5.75 -10.89
C PRO A 70 4.47 4.82 -11.63
N PHE A 71 4.92 4.28 -12.76
CA PHE A 71 4.15 3.33 -13.54
C PHE A 71 4.49 1.88 -13.15
N LEU A 72 3.46 1.11 -12.82
CA LEU A 72 3.58 -0.31 -12.52
C LEU A 72 3.05 -1.12 -13.69
N SER A 73 3.86 -1.99 -14.27
CA SER A 73 3.49 -2.83 -15.41
C SER A 73 4.23 -4.15 -15.38
N ASN A 74 3.60 -5.19 -15.91
CA ASN A 74 4.22 -6.48 -16.23
C ASN A 74 4.81 -6.52 -17.67
N GLN A 75 4.85 -5.37 -18.34
CA GLN A 75 5.37 -5.19 -19.70
C GLN A 75 6.47 -4.14 -19.71
N ASP A 76 7.40 -4.27 -20.66
CA ASP A 76 8.29 -3.18 -21.01
C ASP A 76 7.54 -2.07 -21.74
N ALA A 77 8.21 -0.93 -21.90
CA ALA A 77 7.77 0.13 -22.79
C ALA A 77 8.70 0.17 -24.00
N ASN A 78 8.12 0.26 -25.20
CA ASN A 78 8.86 0.54 -26.41
C ASN A 78 9.45 1.97 -26.38
N ALA A 79 10.40 2.26 -27.23
CA ALA A 79 11.04 3.57 -27.30
C ALA A 79 10.06 4.72 -27.63
N ASP A 80 8.92 4.43 -28.25
CA ASP A 80 7.83 5.36 -28.54
C ASP A 80 6.78 5.45 -27.41
N GLY A 81 7.00 4.75 -26.28
CA GLY A 81 6.09 4.73 -25.13
C GLY A 81 4.90 3.77 -25.27
N THR A 82 4.80 3.01 -26.36
CA THR A 82 3.77 1.98 -26.50
C THR A 82 4.11 0.76 -25.64
N PRO A 83 3.10 -0.06 -25.23
CA PRO A 83 3.36 -1.32 -24.53
C PRO A 83 4.25 -2.24 -25.34
N GLY A 84 5.30 -2.76 -24.70
CA GLY A 84 6.20 -3.76 -25.27
C GLY A 84 5.78 -5.17 -24.88
N ASP A 85 6.74 -6.09 -24.90
CA ASP A 85 6.51 -7.48 -24.55
C ASP A 85 6.29 -7.67 -23.04
N VAL A 86 5.47 -8.63 -22.66
CA VAL A 86 5.32 -9.09 -21.28
C VAL A 86 6.63 -9.72 -20.82
N TYR A 87 7.07 -9.39 -19.61
CA TYR A 87 8.29 -9.96 -19.04
C TYR A 87 8.23 -11.48 -19.00
N ASP A 88 9.34 -12.14 -19.31
CA ASP A 88 9.49 -13.59 -19.12
C ASP A 88 9.16 -13.95 -17.66
N ILE A 89 8.33 -14.98 -17.46
CA ILE A 89 7.86 -15.42 -16.13
C ILE A 89 9.01 -15.80 -15.19
N ASN A 90 10.13 -16.26 -15.74
CA ASN A 90 11.33 -16.65 -14.98
C ASN A 90 12.34 -15.52 -14.81
N SER A 91 12.07 -14.34 -15.41
CA SER A 91 12.97 -13.19 -15.29
C SER A 91 13.02 -12.68 -13.84
N GLN A 92 14.13 -12.07 -13.47
CA GLN A 92 14.26 -11.39 -12.17
C GLN A 92 13.18 -10.31 -12.01
N ARG A 93 12.89 -9.57 -13.06
CA ARG A 93 11.86 -8.51 -13.07
C ARG A 93 10.50 -9.07 -12.74
N MET A 94 10.08 -10.17 -13.39
CA MET A 94 8.79 -10.79 -13.12
C MET A 94 8.72 -11.35 -11.69
N ARG A 95 9.79 -11.99 -11.20
CA ARG A 95 9.83 -12.48 -9.80
C ARG A 95 9.65 -11.35 -8.79
N MET A 96 10.23 -10.18 -9.04
CA MET A 96 10.02 -8.99 -8.18
C MET A 96 8.56 -8.52 -8.21
N ILE A 97 7.92 -8.53 -9.40
CA ILE A 97 6.50 -8.16 -9.56
C ILE A 97 5.62 -9.16 -8.81
N LEU A 98 5.82 -10.46 -9.01
CA LEU A 98 5.07 -11.51 -8.31
C LEU A 98 5.28 -11.46 -6.79
N GLY A 99 6.48 -11.13 -6.34
CA GLY A 99 6.75 -10.89 -4.92
C GLY A 99 5.88 -9.77 -4.34
N ASN A 100 5.59 -8.73 -5.10
CA ASN A 100 4.72 -7.64 -4.66
C ASN A 100 3.24 -8.02 -4.57
N GLU A 101 2.82 -9.16 -5.12
CA GLU A 101 1.47 -9.69 -4.91
C GLU A 101 1.25 -10.26 -3.51
N THR A 102 2.32 -10.50 -2.75
CA THR A 102 2.25 -10.95 -1.35
C THR A 102 1.71 -9.83 -0.45
N TRP A 103 0.93 -10.20 0.58
CA TRP A 103 0.33 -9.25 1.52
C TRP A 103 1.36 -8.31 2.15
N HIS A 104 1.20 -7.02 1.95
CA HIS A 104 2.08 -5.99 2.47
C HIS A 104 1.36 -4.66 2.72
N THR A 105 2.04 -3.78 3.41
CA THR A 105 1.76 -2.35 3.48
C THR A 105 2.96 -1.64 2.91
N ASP A 106 2.74 -0.71 2.01
CA ASP A 106 3.81 0.06 1.36
C ASP A 106 4.65 0.86 2.35
N SER A 107 5.91 1.06 2.01
CA SER A 107 6.85 1.97 2.66
C SER A 107 7.10 1.71 4.16
N THR A 108 6.72 0.53 4.68
CA THR A 108 6.99 0.17 6.09
C THR A 108 8.48 0.03 6.40
N TYR A 109 9.29 -0.18 5.38
CA TYR A 109 10.75 -0.31 5.39
C TYR A 109 11.48 1.04 5.26
N LYS A 110 10.76 2.16 5.16
CA LYS A 110 11.33 3.52 5.13
C LYS A 110 11.34 4.16 6.51
N PRO A 111 12.15 5.21 6.75
CA PRO A 111 12.15 5.92 8.03
C PRO A 111 10.75 6.34 8.48
N TYR A 112 9.96 6.86 7.55
CA TYR A 112 8.55 7.20 7.72
C TYR A 112 7.71 6.35 6.78
N SER A 113 6.76 5.58 7.34
CA SER A 113 5.79 4.85 6.54
C SER A 113 4.75 5.80 5.97
N SER A 114 4.28 5.54 4.75
CA SER A 114 3.26 6.34 4.08
C SER A 114 1.96 6.41 4.89
N LYS A 115 1.29 7.57 4.89
CA LYS A 115 -0.03 7.76 5.49
C LYS A 115 -1.09 6.97 4.72
N CYS A 116 -1.02 7.02 3.39
CA CYS A 116 -1.86 6.26 2.46
C CYS A 116 -1.13 6.04 1.14
N ALA A 117 -1.61 5.12 0.33
CA ALA A 117 -1.17 4.90 -1.05
C ALA A 117 -2.35 5.13 -2.00
N MET A 118 -2.05 5.55 -3.22
CA MET A 118 -3.04 5.76 -4.27
C MET A 118 -2.60 5.01 -5.53
N LEU A 119 -3.49 4.19 -6.07
CA LEU A 119 -3.28 3.46 -7.31
C LEU A 119 -4.33 3.89 -8.32
N SER A 120 -3.91 4.16 -9.56
CA SER A 120 -4.78 4.45 -10.69
C SER A 120 -4.65 3.33 -11.72
N ALA A 121 -5.76 2.68 -12.06
CA ALA A 121 -5.77 1.64 -13.08
C ALA A 121 -5.81 2.28 -14.47
N VAL A 122 -4.75 2.08 -15.24
CA VAL A 122 -4.66 2.53 -16.64
C VAL A 122 -5.20 1.47 -17.58
N VAL A 123 -4.88 0.22 -17.32
CA VAL A 123 -5.41 -0.95 -18.05
C VAL A 123 -6.01 -1.92 -17.05
N VAL A 124 -7.25 -2.30 -17.27
CA VAL A 124 -7.96 -3.31 -16.47
C VAL A 124 -8.07 -4.57 -17.31
N PRO A 125 -7.45 -5.69 -16.91
CA PRO A 125 -7.56 -6.94 -17.65
C PRO A 125 -8.96 -7.52 -17.53
N GLU A 126 -9.40 -8.29 -18.55
CA GLU A 126 -10.70 -8.96 -18.52
C GLU A 126 -10.79 -10.02 -17.42
N GLN A 127 -9.67 -10.66 -17.09
CA GLN A 127 -9.58 -11.68 -16.05
C GLN A 127 -8.31 -11.51 -15.22
N GLY A 128 -8.39 -11.78 -13.92
CA GLY A 128 -7.26 -11.69 -13.01
C GLY A 128 -6.88 -10.25 -12.65
N GLY A 129 -5.67 -10.06 -12.12
CA GLY A 129 -5.10 -8.75 -11.79
C GLY A 129 -5.82 -7.98 -10.68
N GLY A 130 -6.67 -8.65 -9.89
CA GLY A 130 -7.39 -8.00 -8.79
C GLY A 130 -6.47 -7.63 -7.64
N THR A 131 -6.77 -6.50 -6.97
CA THR A 131 -6.08 -6.07 -5.75
C THR A 131 -6.84 -6.56 -4.52
N GLY A 132 -6.19 -7.41 -3.72
CA GLY A 132 -6.71 -7.85 -2.42
C GLY A 132 -6.48 -6.77 -1.37
N LEU A 133 -7.48 -6.53 -0.52
CA LEU A 133 -7.40 -5.61 0.62
C LEU A 133 -7.79 -6.33 1.90
N ALA A 134 -7.01 -6.14 2.98
CA ALA A 134 -7.28 -6.75 4.28
C ALA A 134 -7.48 -5.67 5.35
N ASP A 135 -8.59 -5.76 6.09
CA ASP A 135 -8.83 -4.89 7.26
C ASP A 135 -8.02 -5.40 8.46
N MET A 136 -6.87 -4.80 8.68
CA MET A 136 -5.97 -5.15 9.78
C MET A 136 -6.51 -4.72 11.16
N ARG A 137 -7.53 -3.84 11.23
CA ARG A 137 -8.29 -3.51 12.43
C ARG A 137 -9.17 -4.70 12.84
N ALA A 138 -9.92 -5.23 11.87
CA ALA A 138 -10.72 -6.44 12.08
C ALA A 138 -9.82 -7.65 12.38
N GLY A 139 -8.67 -7.76 11.69
CA GLY A 139 -7.67 -8.78 11.97
C GLY A 139 -7.18 -8.75 13.41
N TYR A 140 -6.83 -7.57 13.95
CA TYR A 140 -6.48 -7.42 15.36
C TYR A 140 -7.66 -7.75 16.29
N ALA A 141 -8.86 -7.27 15.99
CA ALA A 141 -10.04 -7.49 16.81
C ALA A 141 -10.37 -8.99 16.95
N ALA A 142 -10.16 -9.77 15.88
CA ALA A 142 -10.43 -11.20 15.83
C ALA A 142 -9.44 -12.08 16.60
N LEU A 143 -8.27 -11.55 17.01
CA LEU A 143 -7.33 -12.29 17.83
C LEU A 143 -7.90 -12.60 19.21
N ASP A 144 -7.56 -13.76 19.76
CA ASP A 144 -7.83 -14.07 21.17
C ASP A 144 -7.01 -13.18 22.11
N GLN A 145 -7.44 -13.08 23.38
CA GLN A 145 -6.80 -12.18 24.34
C GLN A 145 -5.35 -12.58 24.64
N ALA A 146 -5.05 -13.87 24.73
CA ALA A 146 -3.70 -14.34 25.00
C ALA A 146 -2.72 -13.95 23.88
N THR A 147 -3.17 -14.02 22.63
CA THR A 147 -2.38 -13.55 21.48
C THR A 147 -2.22 -12.03 21.51
N LYS A 148 -3.29 -11.27 21.81
CA LYS A 148 -3.21 -9.80 21.94
C LYS A 148 -2.20 -9.39 23.02
N ASP A 149 -2.25 -10.04 24.18
CA ASP A 149 -1.34 -9.75 25.29
C ASP A 149 0.11 -10.08 24.93
N ARG A 150 0.32 -11.23 24.25
CA ARG A 150 1.66 -11.65 23.81
C ARG A 150 2.30 -10.70 22.83
N ILE A 151 1.54 -10.10 21.91
CA ILE A 151 2.08 -9.24 20.83
C ILE A 151 2.04 -7.76 21.17
N ALA A 152 1.44 -7.34 22.28
CA ALA A 152 1.15 -5.95 22.60
C ALA A 152 2.38 -5.04 22.53
N ASP A 153 3.51 -5.52 23.04
CA ASP A 153 4.76 -4.77 23.14
C ASP A 153 5.83 -5.28 22.15
N LEU A 154 5.48 -6.20 21.26
CA LEU A 154 6.41 -6.73 20.29
C LEU A 154 6.53 -5.80 19.07
N ALA A 155 7.73 -5.81 18.50
CA ALA A 155 8.03 -5.11 17.25
C ALA A 155 8.86 -6.03 16.35
N ALA A 156 8.72 -5.86 15.05
CA ALA A 156 9.51 -6.56 14.05
C ALA A 156 10.35 -5.57 13.21
N TYR A 157 11.49 -6.02 12.73
CA TYR A 157 12.25 -5.29 11.74
C TYR A 157 11.56 -5.37 10.38
N HIS A 158 11.54 -4.26 9.66
CA HIS A 158 11.03 -4.17 8.29
C HIS A 158 12.14 -3.76 7.34
N SER A 159 12.31 -4.52 6.25
CA SER A 159 13.31 -4.26 5.22
C SER A 159 12.81 -4.69 3.85
N ASN A 160 13.02 -3.85 2.85
CA ASN A 160 12.75 -4.22 1.46
C ASN A 160 13.82 -5.18 0.93
N LEU A 161 15.08 -5.05 1.36
CA LEU A 161 16.13 -6.03 1.01
C LEU A 161 15.76 -7.44 1.44
N TYR A 162 15.26 -7.60 2.68
CA TYR A 162 14.84 -8.92 3.18
C TYR A 162 13.69 -9.50 2.34
N SER A 163 12.65 -8.73 2.08
CA SER A 163 11.51 -9.22 1.29
C SER A 163 11.90 -9.55 -0.15
N GLN A 164 12.76 -8.74 -0.77
CA GLN A 164 13.29 -9.04 -2.12
C GLN A 164 14.19 -10.27 -2.12
N ALA A 165 15.05 -10.45 -1.12
CA ALA A 165 15.86 -11.66 -0.99
C ALA A 165 15.01 -12.93 -0.90
N ASN A 166 13.90 -12.85 -0.19
CA ASN A 166 12.96 -13.97 -0.07
C ASN A 166 12.32 -14.34 -1.42
N ASP A 167 12.05 -13.36 -2.29
CA ASP A 167 11.46 -13.57 -3.61
C ASP A 167 12.53 -14.02 -4.66
N LEU A 168 13.71 -13.46 -4.57
CA LEU A 168 14.78 -13.69 -5.55
C LEU A 168 15.68 -14.88 -5.18
N GLY A 169 15.66 -15.31 -3.91
CA GLY A 169 16.57 -16.32 -3.36
C GLY A 169 17.97 -15.79 -3.01
N ASP A 170 18.22 -14.50 -3.23
CA ASP A 170 19.49 -13.84 -2.90
C ASP A 170 19.23 -12.35 -2.62
N PHE A 171 20.11 -11.73 -1.82
CA PHE A 171 20.00 -10.32 -1.50
C PHE A 171 20.38 -9.45 -2.70
N PRO A 172 19.52 -8.51 -3.11
CA PRO A 172 19.90 -7.49 -4.07
C PRO A 172 21.00 -6.59 -3.50
N ALA A 173 21.79 -5.97 -4.40
CA ALA A 173 22.82 -5.03 -3.99
C ALA A 173 22.21 -3.84 -3.23
N VAL A 174 22.85 -3.47 -2.12
CA VAL A 174 22.47 -2.26 -1.37
C VAL A 174 22.72 -1.03 -2.24
N GLN A 175 21.71 -0.17 -2.32
CA GLN A 175 21.75 1.08 -3.07
C GLN A 175 21.21 2.19 -2.18
N GLU A 176 22.10 2.97 -1.61
CA GLU A 176 21.74 4.10 -0.76
C GLU A 176 20.86 5.11 -1.51
N GLY A 177 19.90 5.68 -0.79
CA GLY A 177 18.91 6.61 -1.37
C GLY A 177 17.82 5.96 -2.21
N THR A 178 17.78 4.65 -2.30
CA THR A 178 16.72 3.88 -2.98
C THR A 178 15.93 3.01 -2.00
N ILE A 179 14.93 2.27 -2.49
CA ILE A 179 14.19 1.28 -1.69
C ILE A 179 15.06 0.08 -1.28
N TYR A 180 16.26 -0.06 -1.83
CA TYR A 180 17.24 -1.11 -1.52
C TYR A 180 18.33 -0.64 -0.54
N HIS A 181 18.04 0.34 0.33
CA HIS A 181 18.95 0.76 1.39
C HIS A 181 19.18 -0.36 2.41
N GLY A 182 20.33 -0.34 3.09
CA GLY A 182 20.73 -1.40 4.03
C GLY A 182 20.05 -1.34 5.39
N GLU A 183 19.30 -0.30 5.69
CA GLU A 183 18.66 -0.11 6.99
C GLU A 183 17.40 -0.95 7.14
N ALA A 184 17.14 -1.40 8.37
CA ALA A 184 15.90 -2.06 8.77
C ALA A 184 15.26 -1.29 9.93
N TYR A 185 14.00 -0.97 9.82
CA TYR A 185 13.29 -0.18 10.81
C TYR A 185 12.41 -1.06 11.70
N LEU A 186 12.50 -0.84 13.01
CA LEU A 186 11.68 -1.53 13.98
C LEU A 186 10.25 -0.93 13.99
N ARG A 187 9.24 -1.79 13.80
CA ARG A 187 7.83 -1.40 13.77
C ARG A 187 7.03 -2.22 14.77
N PRO A 188 6.14 -1.60 15.56
CA PRO A 188 5.28 -2.35 16.47
C PRO A 188 4.37 -3.31 15.69
N LEU A 189 4.15 -4.52 16.20
CA LEU A 189 3.19 -5.46 15.62
C LEU A 189 1.74 -4.97 15.77
N VAL A 190 1.46 -4.23 16.85
CA VAL A 190 0.17 -3.58 17.10
C VAL A 190 0.37 -2.08 17.02
N LYS A 191 -0.15 -1.46 15.96
CA LYS A 191 -0.06 -0.02 15.75
C LYS A 191 -1.38 0.64 16.12
N VAL A 192 -1.29 1.75 16.86
CA VAL A 192 -2.44 2.61 17.14
C VAL A 192 -2.50 3.69 16.06
N HIS A 193 -3.62 3.79 15.36
CA HIS A 193 -3.80 4.81 14.33
C HIS A 193 -3.84 6.21 14.97
N PRO A 194 -2.99 7.16 14.55
CA PRO A 194 -2.80 8.43 15.28
C PRO A 194 -4.05 9.33 15.30
N GLN A 195 -4.89 9.25 14.27
CA GLN A 195 -6.10 10.08 14.18
C GLN A 195 -7.34 9.41 14.77
N THR A 196 -7.44 8.08 14.70
CA THR A 196 -8.66 7.35 15.13
C THR A 196 -8.49 6.65 16.48
N GLY A 197 -7.26 6.44 16.95
CA GLY A 197 -6.97 5.67 18.16
C GLY A 197 -7.20 4.16 18.01
N VAL A 198 -7.61 3.69 16.84
CA VAL A 198 -7.93 2.27 16.61
C VAL A 198 -6.65 1.45 16.47
N LYS A 199 -6.60 0.33 17.17
CA LYS A 199 -5.51 -0.65 17.06
C LYS A 199 -5.66 -1.49 15.80
N ASN A 200 -4.54 -1.77 15.15
CA ASN A 200 -4.46 -2.65 13.98
C ASN A 200 -3.17 -3.48 14.02
N LEU A 201 -3.17 -4.61 13.34
CA LEU A 201 -1.95 -5.37 13.07
C LEU A 201 -1.12 -4.64 12.02
N PHE A 202 0.19 -4.56 12.27
CA PHE A 202 1.13 -3.89 11.38
C PHE A 202 2.26 -4.85 10.99
N ILE A 203 1.90 -5.84 10.18
CA ILE A 203 2.76 -6.90 9.67
C ILE A 203 2.52 -7.09 8.18
N GLY A 204 3.48 -7.70 7.51
CA GLY A 204 3.40 -8.03 6.08
C GLY A 204 4.75 -8.56 5.60
N ARG A 205 4.91 -8.76 4.30
CA ARG A 205 6.10 -9.37 3.69
C ARG A 205 7.43 -8.70 4.05
N HIS A 206 7.41 -7.42 4.40
CA HIS A 206 8.62 -6.67 4.75
C HIS A 206 9.07 -6.93 6.19
N ALA A 207 8.21 -7.52 7.03
CA ALA A 207 8.53 -7.82 8.42
C ALA A 207 9.39 -9.07 8.51
N PHE A 208 10.45 -8.99 9.32
CA PHE A 208 11.31 -10.13 9.64
C PHE A 208 11.92 -9.95 11.02
N GLY A 209 12.15 -11.05 11.73
CA GLY A 209 12.85 -11.02 13.01
C GLY A 209 12.21 -10.10 14.06
N ILE A 210 11.89 -10.68 15.21
CA ILE A 210 11.41 -9.97 16.39
C ILE A 210 12.53 -9.98 17.41
N PRO A 211 13.03 -8.80 17.91
CA PRO A 211 14.08 -8.76 18.89
C PRO A 211 13.79 -9.66 20.10
N GLY A 212 14.76 -10.51 20.46
CA GLY A 212 14.65 -11.41 21.61
C GLY A 212 13.89 -12.72 21.36
N LEU A 213 13.32 -12.93 20.18
CA LEU A 213 12.72 -14.21 19.81
C LEU A 213 13.61 -14.96 18.81
N SER A 214 13.70 -16.30 18.99
CA SER A 214 14.32 -17.18 17.99
C SER A 214 13.44 -17.30 16.75
N ARG A 215 14.07 -17.59 15.62
CA ARG A 215 13.37 -17.97 14.39
C ARG A 215 12.69 -19.32 14.55
#